data_096ee71d73d55b893a00137c6f792919
#
_entry.id   096ee71d73d55b893a00137c6f792919
#
_cell.length_a   1.000
_cell.length_b   1.000
_cell.length_c   1.000
_cell.angle_alpha   90.00
_cell.angle_beta   90.00
_cell.angle_gamma   90.00
#
_symmetry.space_group_name_H-M   'P 1'
#
loop_
_entity.id
_entity.type
_entity.pdbx_description
1 polymer ?
#
loop_
_entity_poly.entity_id
_entity_poly.type
_entity_poly.pdbx_seq_one_letter_code
_entity_poly.pdbx_strand_id
1 'polypeptide(L)'
;MNGLLSSLLPKLPFGGPRIAVLEMYGTLGPVIRGPEVVRTISALAQDARVRSVVIDVDSPGGSAPVADSIYRALRHLSARKPTLAYIRGAGLSGGYLIACGASKVVALPTALVGSIGVILVRPVVQELMERIGVKMVITKEGRLKDMFQPFREPTDEEQEKVQALTAEIYEWFVDAVATSRRLNPEVVREYATGEMFSATKAREMGLIDELGDWETVLDMASEMGRVPRRLQYVRPRRPLLERLMARGGTSLAGAVAAELESRLAPRLELR
;
A
#
# COMPACT_ATOMS: atom_id res chain seq x y z
N MET A 1 -11.69 -20.60 56.05
CA MET A 1 -12.62 -20.40 54.92
C MET A 1 -12.08 -19.32 53.96
N ASN A 2 -10.95 -19.51 53.29
CA ASN A 2 -10.40 -18.53 52.32
C ASN A 2 -9.62 -19.26 51.19
N GLY A 3 -10.24 -20.20 50.49
CA GLY A 3 -9.52 -20.97 49.46
C GLY A 3 -10.31 -21.34 48.22
N LEU A 4 -11.57 -20.90 48.07
CA LEU A 4 -12.47 -21.38 46.99
C LEU A 4 -12.92 -20.30 45.98
N LEU A 5 -12.52 -19.05 46.14
CA LEU A 5 -12.92 -17.96 45.22
C LEU A 5 -11.88 -17.62 44.13
N SER A 6 -10.71 -18.23 44.16
CA SER A 6 -9.67 -17.97 43.13
C SER A 6 -9.80 -18.83 41.86
N SER A 7 -10.69 -19.82 41.83
CA SER A 7 -10.85 -20.75 40.68
C SER A 7 -11.93 -20.38 39.69
N LEU A 8 -12.69 -19.30 39.92
CA LEU A 8 -13.84 -18.90 39.09
C LEU A 8 -13.59 -17.67 38.20
N LEU A 9 -12.40 -17.09 38.22
CA LEU A 9 -12.06 -16.09 37.20
C LEU A 9 -11.71 -16.83 35.89
N PRO A 10 -12.42 -16.53 34.78
CA PRO A 10 -12.05 -17.10 33.50
C PRO A 10 -10.59 -16.71 33.24
N LYS A 11 -9.70 -17.72 33.05
CA LYS A 11 -8.32 -17.50 32.63
C LYS A 11 -8.36 -16.67 31.39
N LEU A 12 -8.07 -15.37 31.52
CA LEU A 12 -7.90 -14.50 30.36
C LEU A 12 -6.92 -15.19 29.40
N PRO A 13 -7.26 -15.33 28.12
CA PRO A 13 -6.40 -16.01 27.17
C PRO A 13 -5.02 -15.37 27.21
N PHE A 14 -3.98 -16.18 27.24
CA PHE A 14 -2.57 -15.80 27.34
C PHE A 14 -2.24 -14.60 26.44
N GLY A 15 -1.93 -13.44 27.04
CA GLY A 15 -1.54 -12.21 26.36
C GLY A 15 -2.47 -11.03 26.68
N GLY A 16 -1.99 -10.08 27.49
CA GLY A 16 -2.69 -8.82 27.81
C GLY A 16 -2.83 -7.90 26.58
N PRO A 17 -3.42 -6.71 26.77
CA PRO A 17 -3.56 -5.70 25.73
C PRO A 17 -2.20 -5.31 25.14
N ARG A 18 -2.18 -4.98 23.82
CA ARG A 18 -0.95 -4.82 23.05
C ARG A 18 -1.09 -3.85 21.90
N ILE A 19 0.04 -3.40 21.38
CA ILE A 19 0.20 -2.65 20.16
C ILE A 19 0.53 -3.65 19.03
N ALA A 20 -0.25 -3.68 17.96
CA ALA A 20 0.12 -4.44 16.78
C ALA A 20 0.98 -3.60 15.85
N VAL A 21 2.03 -4.19 15.30
CA VAL A 21 2.89 -3.57 14.28
C VAL A 21 2.72 -4.35 12.98
N LEU A 22 2.33 -3.66 11.92
CA LEU A 22 2.18 -4.22 10.58
C LEU A 22 3.19 -3.56 9.64
N GLU A 23 4.17 -4.34 9.20
CA GLU A 23 5.24 -3.87 8.32
C GLU A 23 4.75 -3.83 6.86
N MET A 24 4.96 -2.69 6.19
CA MET A 24 4.64 -2.41 4.79
C MET A 24 5.90 -1.99 4.04
N TYR A 25 6.77 -2.96 3.75
CA TYR A 25 8.06 -2.74 3.11
C TYR A 25 8.07 -3.23 1.68
N GLY A 26 8.51 -2.36 0.76
CA GLY A 26 8.65 -2.65 -0.66
C GLY A 26 7.46 -2.28 -1.53
N THR A 27 7.44 -2.80 -2.77
CA THR A 27 6.49 -2.40 -3.82
C THR A 27 5.12 -3.06 -3.65
N LEU A 28 4.06 -2.27 -3.82
CA LEU A 28 2.67 -2.72 -3.77
C LEU A 28 2.34 -3.58 -5.00
N GLY A 29 1.80 -4.75 -4.75
CA GLY A 29 1.48 -5.77 -5.73
C GLY A 29 2.50 -6.92 -5.70
N PRO A 30 3.72 -6.75 -6.18
CA PRO A 30 4.73 -7.82 -6.18
C PRO A 30 5.15 -8.28 -4.79
N VAL A 31 5.42 -7.34 -3.88
CA VAL A 31 5.92 -7.62 -2.52
C VAL A 31 4.79 -7.53 -1.49
N ILE A 32 4.10 -6.39 -1.47
CA ILE A 32 2.97 -6.15 -0.57
C ILE A 32 1.68 -6.56 -1.28
N ARG A 33 1.16 -7.73 -0.94
CA ARG A 33 -0.04 -8.29 -1.58
C ARG A 33 -1.32 -7.81 -0.90
N GLY A 34 -2.15 -7.08 -1.64
CA GLY A 34 -3.37 -6.47 -1.13
C GLY A 34 -4.30 -7.40 -0.36
N PRO A 35 -4.74 -8.56 -0.92
CA PRO A 35 -5.69 -9.44 -0.26
C PRO A 35 -5.19 -10.00 1.08
N GLU A 36 -3.89 -10.26 1.20
CA GLU A 36 -3.28 -10.79 2.42
C GLU A 36 -3.22 -9.72 3.52
N VAL A 37 -2.85 -8.51 3.12
CA VAL A 37 -2.79 -7.34 4.00
C VAL A 37 -4.18 -6.95 4.48
N VAL A 38 -5.16 -6.85 3.59
CA VAL A 38 -6.56 -6.51 3.93
C VAL A 38 -7.16 -7.51 4.93
N ARG A 39 -6.94 -8.83 4.72
CA ARG A 39 -7.36 -9.85 5.70
C ARG A 39 -6.70 -9.65 7.06
N THR A 40 -5.41 -9.32 7.06
CA THR A 40 -4.66 -9.05 8.29
C THR A 40 -5.21 -7.84 9.03
N ILE A 41 -5.44 -6.73 8.33
CA ILE A 41 -6.04 -5.50 8.89
C ILE A 41 -7.43 -5.80 9.47
N SER A 42 -8.26 -6.58 8.76
CA SER A 42 -9.58 -6.98 9.23
C SER A 42 -9.51 -7.82 10.52
N ALA A 43 -8.53 -8.73 10.63
CA ALA A 43 -8.30 -9.51 11.84
C ALA A 43 -7.85 -8.61 13.02
N LEU A 44 -6.96 -7.63 12.76
CA LEU A 44 -6.54 -6.65 13.77
C LEU A 44 -7.71 -5.78 14.26
N ALA A 45 -8.63 -5.43 13.36
CA ALA A 45 -9.82 -4.67 13.74
C ALA A 45 -10.73 -5.43 14.72
N GLN A 46 -10.76 -6.76 14.64
CA GLN A 46 -11.60 -7.64 15.46
C GLN A 46 -10.92 -8.13 16.76
N ASP A 47 -9.59 -8.16 16.84
CA ASP A 47 -8.87 -8.63 18.05
C ASP A 47 -8.98 -7.60 19.17
N ALA A 48 -9.82 -7.86 20.18
CA ALA A 48 -10.03 -6.96 21.33
C ALA A 48 -8.76 -6.69 22.14
N ARG A 49 -7.73 -7.54 22.05
CA ARG A 49 -6.44 -7.36 22.72
C ARG A 49 -5.56 -6.34 22.00
N VAL A 50 -5.76 -6.11 20.72
CA VAL A 50 -5.07 -5.05 19.97
C VAL A 50 -5.75 -3.72 20.26
N ARG A 51 -5.05 -2.84 20.95
CA ARG A 51 -5.59 -1.55 21.40
C ARG A 51 -5.18 -0.38 20.52
N SER A 52 -4.03 -0.50 19.86
CA SER A 52 -3.56 0.43 18.83
C SER A 52 -2.78 -0.35 17.79
N VAL A 53 -2.64 0.24 16.59
CA VAL A 53 -1.93 -0.37 15.47
C VAL A 53 -0.93 0.63 14.91
N VAL A 54 0.28 0.17 14.67
CA VAL A 54 1.32 0.92 13.96
C VAL A 54 1.49 0.26 12.58
N ILE A 55 1.37 1.06 11.54
CA ILE A 55 1.69 0.69 10.17
C ILE A 55 3.08 1.24 9.88
N ASP A 56 4.07 0.37 9.83
CA ASP A 56 5.46 0.75 9.60
C ASP A 56 5.72 0.71 8.08
N VAL A 57 5.90 1.89 7.47
CA VAL A 57 5.90 2.09 6.02
C VAL A 57 7.29 2.39 5.52
N ASP A 58 7.75 1.60 4.54
CA ASP A 58 8.91 1.87 3.69
C ASP A 58 8.61 1.36 2.28
N SER A 59 7.87 2.17 1.51
CA SER A 59 7.34 1.77 0.22
C SER A 59 7.41 2.89 -0.81
N PRO A 60 7.95 2.60 -2.01
CA PRO A 60 7.92 3.54 -3.14
C PRO A 60 6.53 3.63 -3.80
N GLY A 61 5.57 2.84 -3.38
CA GLY A 61 4.27 2.72 -4.02
C GLY A 61 4.14 1.46 -4.88
N GLY A 62 3.40 1.56 -5.97
CA GLY A 62 3.14 0.46 -6.92
C GLY A 62 1.67 0.39 -7.33
N SER A 63 1.10 -0.81 -7.44
CA SER A 63 -0.25 -1.04 -7.96
C SER A 63 -1.34 -0.20 -7.27
N ALA A 64 -2.02 0.66 -8.04
CA ALA A 64 -3.08 1.53 -7.56
C ALA A 64 -4.25 0.77 -6.91
N PRO A 65 -4.80 -0.33 -7.50
CA PRO A 65 -5.85 -1.11 -6.86
C PRO A 65 -5.42 -1.76 -5.55
N VAL A 66 -4.13 -2.14 -5.41
CA VAL A 66 -3.60 -2.67 -4.15
C VAL A 66 -3.52 -1.57 -3.10
N ALA A 67 -3.02 -0.38 -3.47
CA ALA A 67 -2.96 0.77 -2.58
C ALA A 67 -4.36 1.17 -2.09
N ASP A 68 -5.34 1.28 -2.99
CA ASP A 68 -6.72 1.62 -2.64
C ASP A 68 -7.36 0.60 -1.67
N SER A 69 -7.22 -0.70 -1.97
CA SER A 69 -7.78 -1.74 -1.12
C SER A 69 -7.23 -1.71 0.31
N ILE A 70 -5.93 -1.46 0.46
CA ILE A 70 -5.26 -1.35 1.75
C ILE A 70 -5.66 -0.04 2.45
N TYR A 71 -5.65 1.08 1.73
CA TYR A 71 -6.10 2.38 2.24
C TYR A 71 -7.51 2.30 2.84
N ARG A 72 -8.47 1.75 2.10
CA ARG A 72 -9.86 1.58 2.59
C ARG A 72 -9.92 0.70 3.83
N ALA A 73 -9.18 -0.40 3.85
CA ALA A 73 -9.11 -1.29 5.02
C ALA A 73 -8.54 -0.57 6.25
N LEU A 74 -7.51 0.26 6.07
CA LEU A 74 -6.92 1.08 7.13
C LEU A 74 -7.88 2.16 7.60
N ARG A 75 -8.63 2.81 6.71
CA ARG A 75 -9.68 3.77 7.08
C ARG A 75 -10.75 3.14 7.96
N HIS A 76 -11.16 1.91 7.63
CA HIS A 76 -12.10 1.15 8.47
C HIS A 76 -11.51 0.74 9.83
N LEU A 77 -10.22 0.40 9.87
CA LEU A 77 -9.51 0.10 11.12
C LEU A 77 -9.40 1.35 11.99
N SER A 78 -8.95 2.48 11.42
CA SER A 78 -8.72 3.74 12.14
C SER A 78 -10.00 4.35 12.71
N ALA A 79 -11.16 4.05 12.12
CA ALA A 79 -12.46 4.42 12.69
C ALA A 79 -12.81 3.62 13.98
N ARG A 80 -12.12 2.52 14.26
CA ARG A 80 -12.38 1.63 15.41
C ARG A 80 -11.27 1.63 16.45
N LYS A 81 -10.04 1.84 16.03
CA LYS A 81 -8.84 1.76 16.87
C LYS A 81 -7.83 2.82 16.48
N PRO A 82 -7.12 3.43 17.43
CA PRO A 82 -5.99 4.28 17.14
C PRO A 82 -5.01 3.58 16.19
N THR A 83 -4.72 4.23 15.08
CA THR A 83 -3.83 3.69 14.04
C THR A 83 -2.83 4.78 13.66
N LEU A 84 -1.54 4.49 13.77
CA LEU A 84 -0.45 5.38 13.38
C LEU A 84 0.25 4.80 12.16
N ALA A 85 0.52 5.62 11.16
CA ALA A 85 1.47 5.29 10.12
C ALA A 85 2.82 5.91 10.47
N TYR A 86 3.87 5.10 10.42
CA TYR A 86 5.25 5.55 10.58
C TYR A 86 5.98 5.40 9.26
N ILE A 87 6.36 6.50 8.65
CA ILE A 87 7.16 6.51 7.43
C ILE A 87 8.63 6.50 7.84
N ARG A 88 9.25 5.33 7.74
CA ARG A 88 10.63 5.06 8.14
C ARG A 88 11.65 5.54 7.12
N GLY A 89 11.39 5.30 5.83
CA GLY A 89 12.25 5.65 4.71
C GLY A 89 11.47 6.30 3.59
N ALA A 90 10.68 5.53 2.86
CA ALA A 90 9.84 6.01 1.77
C ALA A 90 8.36 5.80 2.09
N GLY A 91 7.59 6.87 2.05
CA GLY A 91 6.14 6.85 1.97
C GLY A 91 5.73 7.56 0.70
N LEU A 92 5.94 6.88 -0.45
CA LEU A 92 5.77 7.52 -1.75
C LEU A 92 4.58 6.92 -2.50
N SER A 93 3.86 7.76 -3.24
CA SER A 93 2.78 7.33 -4.13
C SER A 93 1.76 6.45 -3.40
N GLY A 94 1.49 5.22 -3.85
CA GLY A 94 0.64 4.27 -3.14
C GLY A 94 1.08 3.98 -1.70
N GLY A 95 2.37 4.07 -1.37
CA GLY A 95 2.89 3.98 -0.01
C GLY A 95 2.42 5.14 0.87
N TYR A 96 2.39 6.35 0.33
CA TYR A 96 1.83 7.52 1.01
C TYR A 96 0.30 7.40 1.16
N LEU A 97 -0.38 6.93 0.12
CA LEU A 97 -1.83 6.69 0.20
C LEU A 97 -2.18 5.73 1.34
N ILE A 98 -1.41 4.65 1.51
CA ILE A 98 -1.58 3.71 2.63
C ILE A 98 -1.41 4.44 3.97
N ALA A 99 -0.37 5.27 4.10
CA ALA A 99 -0.14 6.05 5.32
C ALA A 99 -1.32 6.98 5.63
N CYS A 100 -1.94 7.60 4.62
CA CYS A 100 -3.15 8.41 4.75
C CYS A 100 -4.37 7.63 5.30
N GLY A 101 -4.35 6.29 5.27
CA GLY A 101 -5.39 5.46 5.89
C GLY A 101 -5.35 5.43 7.42
N ALA A 102 -4.26 5.86 8.03
CA ALA A 102 -4.09 5.90 9.49
C ALA A 102 -4.74 7.15 10.12
N SER A 103 -4.90 7.12 11.45
CA SER A 103 -5.41 8.27 12.25
C SER A 103 -4.39 9.40 12.35
N LYS A 104 -3.09 9.05 12.38
CA LYS A 104 -1.95 9.96 12.37
C LYS A 104 -0.83 9.42 11.52
N VAL A 105 -0.08 10.32 10.88
CA VAL A 105 1.10 10.02 10.08
C VAL A 105 2.33 10.67 10.71
N VAL A 106 3.29 9.87 11.11
CA VAL A 106 4.57 10.30 11.65
C VAL A 106 5.66 9.87 10.68
N ALA A 107 6.66 10.71 10.45
CA ALA A 107 7.76 10.37 9.57
C ALA A 107 9.11 10.63 10.23
N LEU A 108 10.09 9.77 9.95
CA LEU A 108 11.47 10.02 10.30
C LEU A 108 11.94 11.31 9.57
N PRO A 109 12.69 12.22 10.21
CA PRO A 109 13.12 13.49 9.59
C PRO A 109 13.80 13.33 8.22
N THR A 110 14.48 12.21 7.99
CA THR A 110 15.15 11.88 6.72
C THR A 110 14.28 11.13 5.71
N ALA A 111 13.03 10.82 6.07
CA ALA A 111 12.12 10.10 5.19
C ALA A 111 11.66 10.96 4.00
N LEU A 112 11.30 10.29 2.92
CA LEU A 112 10.69 10.88 1.73
C LEU A 112 9.19 10.61 1.72
N VAL A 113 8.41 11.65 1.41
CA VAL A 113 6.95 11.63 1.44
C VAL A 113 6.41 12.24 0.15
N GLY A 114 5.23 11.82 -0.28
CA GLY A 114 4.57 12.43 -1.43
C GLY A 114 4.60 11.56 -2.67
N SER A 115 5.15 12.04 -3.77
CA SER A 115 5.02 11.41 -5.10
C SER A 115 3.54 11.11 -5.41
N ILE A 116 2.67 12.12 -5.14
CA ILE A 116 1.24 12.03 -5.40
C ILE A 116 1.02 12.21 -6.90
N GLY A 117 0.70 11.13 -7.58
CA GLY A 117 0.55 11.10 -9.02
C GLY A 117 0.26 9.70 -9.54
N VAL A 118 -0.02 9.60 -10.84
CA VAL A 118 -0.32 8.35 -11.53
C VAL A 118 0.51 8.26 -12.80
N ILE A 119 1.18 7.15 -12.99
CA ILE A 119 1.86 6.83 -14.25
C ILE A 119 1.40 5.50 -14.79
N LEU A 120 1.37 5.36 -16.12
CA LEU A 120 1.26 4.10 -16.81
C LEU A 120 2.45 3.98 -17.77
N VAL A 121 3.29 2.99 -17.52
CA VAL A 121 4.47 2.74 -18.35
C VAL A 121 4.22 1.54 -19.24
N ARG A 122 4.45 1.70 -20.53
CA ARG A 122 4.33 0.63 -21.53
C ARG A 122 5.55 0.69 -22.45
N PRO A 123 6.32 -0.39 -22.58
CA PRO A 123 7.35 -0.48 -23.62
C PRO A 123 6.67 -0.61 -24.99
N VAL A 124 7.25 -0.03 -26.03
CA VAL A 124 6.92 -0.30 -27.43
C VAL A 124 8.13 -0.98 -28.05
N VAL A 125 7.94 -2.20 -28.55
CA VAL A 125 9.02 -3.05 -29.07
C VAL A 125 8.87 -3.35 -30.57
N GLN A 126 8.03 -2.61 -31.28
CA GLN A 126 7.72 -2.83 -32.69
C GLN A 126 8.98 -2.88 -33.55
N GLU A 127 9.81 -1.84 -33.49
CA GLU A 127 11.04 -1.77 -34.34
C GLU A 127 12.05 -2.88 -33.99
N LEU A 128 12.14 -3.27 -32.70
CA LEU A 128 13.00 -4.37 -32.30
C LEU A 128 12.54 -5.67 -32.95
N MET A 129 11.24 -5.94 -32.95
CA MET A 129 10.67 -7.15 -33.54
C MET A 129 10.87 -7.19 -35.05
N GLU A 130 10.71 -6.07 -35.74
CA GLU A 130 10.97 -5.94 -37.17
C GLU A 130 12.44 -6.29 -37.50
N ARG A 131 13.39 -5.78 -36.68
CA ARG A 131 14.83 -6.04 -36.86
C ARG A 131 15.21 -7.51 -36.70
N ILE A 132 14.52 -8.24 -35.81
CA ILE A 132 14.77 -9.68 -35.58
C ILE A 132 13.84 -10.58 -36.42
N GLY A 133 13.06 -10.00 -37.34
CA GLY A 133 12.22 -10.77 -38.27
C GLY A 133 10.97 -11.39 -37.64
N VAL A 134 10.54 -10.92 -36.44
CA VAL A 134 9.33 -11.41 -35.78
C VAL A 134 8.12 -10.55 -36.13
N LYS A 135 7.06 -11.20 -36.66
CA LYS A 135 5.79 -10.54 -36.94
C LYS A 135 4.73 -10.99 -35.97
N MET A 136 4.04 -10.03 -35.35
CA MET A 136 2.88 -10.30 -34.51
C MET A 136 1.60 -10.24 -35.35
N VAL A 137 0.79 -11.29 -35.28
CA VAL A 137 -0.54 -11.34 -35.89
C VAL A 137 -1.56 -11.31 -34.75
N ILE A 138 -2.39 -10.27 -34.68
CA ILE A 138 -3.40 -10.09 -33.64
C ILE A 138 -4.77 -10.27 -34.29
N THR A 139 -5.50 -11.28 -33.86
CA THR A 139 -6.93 -11.44 -34.13
C THR A 139 -7.70 -10.98 -32.89
N LYS A 140 -8.60 -10.01 -33.07
CA LYS A 140 -9.33 -9.42 -31.94
C LYS A 140 -10.79 -9.17 -32.29
N GLU A 141 -11.63 -9.32 -31.27
CA GLU A 141 -12.97 -8.77 -31.22
C GLU A 141 -13.00 -7.63 -30.20
N GLY A 142 -13.53 -6.48 -30.61
CA GLY A 142 -13.45 -5.23 -29.88
C GLY A 142 -12.26 -4.36 -30.30
N ARG A 143 -12.58 -3.16 -30.80
CA ARG A 143 -11.62 -2.23 -31.45
C ARG A 143 -10.41 -1.88 -30.59
N LEU A 144 -10.59 -1.66 -29.28
CA LEU A 144 -9.56 -1.27 -28.34
C LEU A 144 -8.98 -2.44 -27.52
N LYS A 145 -9.28 -3.71 -27.89
CA LYS A 145 -8.88 -4.87 -27.08
C LYS A 145 -7.36 -5.03 -26.95
N ASP A 146 -6.61 -4.53 -27.92
CA ASP A 146 -5.15 -4.59 -28.01
C ASP A 146 -4.46 -3.27 -27.66
N MET A 147 -5.18 -2.31 -27.03
CA MET A 147 -4.64 -0.97 -26.74
C MET A 147 -3.40 -0.98 -25.81
N PHE A 148 -3.16 -2.07 -25.08
CA PHE A 148 -2.00 -2.19 -24.21
C PHE A 148 -0.89 -3.12 -24.74
N GLN A 149 -1.02 -3.59 -25.99
CA GLN A 149 0.01 -4.46 -26.56
C GLN A 149 1.29 -3.69 -26.87
N PRO A 150 2.48 -4.25 -26.54
CA PRO A 150 3.76 -3.58 -26.76
C PRO A 150 4.26 -3.68 -28.20
N PHE A 151 3.55 -4.40 -29.07
CA PHE A 151 4.03 -4.82 -30.39
C PHE A 151 3.77 -3.78 -31.49
N ARG A 152 3.10 -2.70 -31.19
CA ARG A 152 2.84 -1.57 -32.07
C ARG A 152 2.76 -0.26 -31.30
N GLU A 153 2.92 0.85 -32.00
CA GLU A 153 2.63 2.16 -31.46
C GLU A 153 1.15 2.29 -31.08
N PRO A 154 0.83 3.01 -30.01
CA PRO A 154 -0.55 3.36 -29.68
C PRO A 154 -1.12 4.33 -30.70
N THR A 155 -2.41 4.22 -31.01
CA THR A 155 -3.13 5.24 -31.76
C THR A 155 -3.45 6.44 -30.86
N ASP A 156 -3.76 7.61 -31.47
CA ASP A 156 -4.15 8.82 -30.72
C ASP A 156 -5.38 8.55 -29.83
N GLU A 157 -6.37 7.82 -30.36
CA GLU A 157 -7.54 7.42 -29.58
C GLU A 157 -7.18 6.56 -28.34
N GLU A 158 -6.25 5.64 -28.49
CA GLU A 158 -5.79 4.81 -27.37
C GLU A 158 -5.04 5.65 -26.32
N GLN A 159 -4.23 6.62 -26.78
CA GLN A 159 -3.54 7.55 -25.89
C GLN A 159 -4.53 8.41 -25.10
N GLU A 160 -5.55 8.97 -25.77
CA GLU A 160 -6.62 9.74 -25.12
C GLU A 160 -7.37 8.90 -24.07
N LYS A 161 -7.69 7.64 -24.39
CA LYS A 161 -8.34 6.72 -23.44
C LYS A 161 -7.48 6.43 -22.21
N VAL A 162 -6.19 6.20 -22.42
CA VAL A 162 -5.23 5.97 -21.34
C VAL A 162 -5.09 7.22 -20.47
N GLN A 163 -5.00 8.39 -21.10
CA GLN A 163 -4.91 9.65 -20.37
C GLN A 163 -6.18 9.92 -19.52
N ALA A 164 -7.36 9.66 -20.07
CA ALA A 164 -8.60 9.78 -19.31
C ALA A 164 -8.63 8.84 -18.10
N LEU A 165 -8.23 7.56 -18.26
CA LEU A 165 -8.16 6.60 -17.15
C LEU A 165 -7.15 7.02 -16.07
N THR A 166 -5.99 7.52 -16.46
CA THR A 166 -4.99 7.99 -15.49
C THR A 166 -5.46 9.25 -14.78
N ALA A 167 -6.17 10.14 -15.45
CA ALA A 167 -6.75 11.34 -14.86
C ALA A 167 -7.83 11.00 -13.81
N GLU A 168 -8.71 10.03 -14.09
CA GLU A 168 -9.71 9.58 -13.11
C GLU A 168 -9.07 9.04 -11.83
N ILE A 169 -8.01 8.21 -11.99
CA ILE A 169 -7.30 7.65 -10.84
C ILE A 169 -6.53 8.74 -10.08
N TYR A 170 -5.97 9.71 -10.80
CA TYR A 170 -5.28 10.85 -10.19
C TYR A 170 -6.25 11.69 -9.34
N GLU A 171 -7.41 12.07 -9.87
CA GLU A 171 -8.41 12.83 -9.12
C GLU A 171 -8.87 12.05 -7.87
N TRP A 172 -9.11 10.74 -8.02
CA TRP A 172 -9.42 9.91 -6.87
C TRP A 172 -8.30 9.92 -5.81
N PHE A 173 -7.03 9.91 -6.22
CA PHE A 173 -5.90 9.97 -5.29
C PHE A 173 -5.84 11.32 -4.56
N VAL A 174 -6.00 12.42 -5.29
CA VAL A 174 -6.08 13.77 -4.72
C VAL A 174 -7.19 13.85 -3.68
N ASP A 175 -8.39 13.38 -3.99
CA ASP A 175 -9.52 13.38 -3.08
C ASP A 175 -9.29 12.51 -1.84
N ALA A 176 -8.66 11.36 -2.00
CA ALA A 176 -8.31 10.47 -0.88
C ALA A 176 -7.33 11.15 0.09
N VAL A 177 -6.30 11.84 -0.44
CA VAL A 177 -5.35 12.61 0.36
C VAL A 177 -6.05 13.80 1.02
N ALA A 178 -6.79 14.59 0.27
CA ALA A 178 -7.51 15.77 0.77
C ALA A 178 -8.43 15.40 1.94
N THR A 179 -9.23 14.35 1.76
CA THR A 179 -10.13 13.83 2.81
C THR A 179 -9.35 13.35 4.04
N SER A 180 -8.28 12.60 3.83
CA SER A 180 -7.51 12.01 4.93
C SER A 180 -6.71 13.04 5.71
N ARG A 181 -6.17 14.03 5.03
CA ARG A 181 -5.35 15.10 5.61
C ARG A 181 -6.16 16.35 5.99
N ARG A 182 -7.46 16.38 5.69
CA ARG A 182 -8.35 17.52 5.91
C ARG A 182 -7.85 18.80 5.22
N LEU A 183 -7.33 18.63 4.02
CA LEU A 183 -6.84 19.71 3.16
C LEU A 183 -7.88 20.02 2.09
N ASN A 184 -7.83 21.25 1.54
CA ASN A 184 -8.59 21.57 0.35
C ASN A 184 -8.04 20.76 -0.85
N PRO A 185 -8.89 20.10 -1.65
CA PRO A 185 -8.44 19.38 -2.85
C PRO A 185 -7.59 20.23 -3.80
N GLU A 186 -7.88 21.52 -3.95
CA GLU A 186 -7.07 22.42 -4.79
C GLU A 186 -5.64 22.57 -4.26
N VAL A 187 -5.49 22.69 -2.94
CA VAL A 187 -4.15 22.74 -2.30
C VAL A 187 -3.41 21.41 -2.50
N VAL A 188 -4.12 20.30 -2.42
CA VAL A 188 -3.50 18.98 -2.70
C VAL A 188 -3.08 18.87 -4.15
N ARG A 189 -3.85 19.39 -5.12
CA ARG A 189 -3.46 19.42 -6.55
C ARG A 189 -2.17 20.20 -6.79
N GLU A 190 -1.95 21.30 -6.08
CA GLU A 190 -0.68 22.04 -6.16
C GLU A 190 0.53 21.18 -5.76
N TYR A 191 0.33 20.22 -4.83
CA TYR A 191 1.38 19.32 -4.35
C TYR A 191 1.43 18.00 -5.14
N ALA A 192 0.36 17.65 -5.85
CA ALA A 192 0.20 16.38 -6.55
C ALA A 192 0.83 16.39 -7.95
N THR A 193 2.06 16.89 -8.04
CA THR A 193 2.86 16.96 -9.28
C THR A 193 3.66 15.70 -9.55
N GLY A 194 3.60 14.70 -8.64
CA GLY A 194 4.49 13.54 -8.64
C GLY A 194 5.81 13.79 -7.90
N GLU A 195 6.02 14.97 -7.33
CA GLU A 195 7.24 15.34 -6.60
C GLU A 195 7.34 14.63 -5.25
N MET A 196 8.56 14.36 -4.82
CA MET A 196 8.90 13.83 -3.51
C MET A 196 9.36 14.97 -2.59
N PHE A 197 8.89 14.96 -1.37
CA PHE A 197 9.22 15.98 -0.36
C PHE A 197 10.00 15.34 0.79
N SER A 198 10.89 16.11 1.41
CA SER A 198 11.42 15.73 2.71
C SER A 198 10.27 15.67 3.74
N ALA A 199 10.42 14.86 4.77
CA ALA A 199 9.43 14.77 5.84
C ALA A 199 9.17 16.13 6.51
N THR A 200 10.21 16.98 6.65
CA THR A 200 10.07 18.34 7.17
C THR A 200 9.13 19.18 6.30
N LYS A 201 9.33 19.16 4.98
CA LYS A 201 8.50 19.88 4.04
C LYS A 201 7.06 19.32 4.00
N ALA A 202 6.93 18.01 4.01
CA ALA A 202 5.64 17.34 4.05
C ALA A 202 4.82 17.71 5.30
N ARG A 203 5.48 17.93 6.45
CA ARG A 203 4.82 18.43 7.66
C ARG A 203 4.32 19.86 7.51
N GLU A 204 5.13 20.77 6.95
CA GLU A 204 4.71 22.14 6.67
C GLU A 204 3.51 22.21 5.74
N MET A 205 3.44 21.29 4.77
CA MET A 205 2.34 21.17 3.82
C MET A 205 1.08 20.46 4.40
N GLY A 206 1.15 19.95 5.63
CA GLY A 206 0.07 19.18 6.25
C GLY A 206 -0.07 17.74 5.74
N LEU A 207 0.87 17.26 4.94
CA LEU A 207 0.87 15.90 4.42
C LEU A 207 1.18 14.84 5.49
N ILE A 208 1.88 15.21 6.55
CA ILE A 208 2.10 14.40 7.76
C ILE A 208 1.77 15.21 9.00
N ASP A 209 1.59 14.53 10.13
CA ASP A 209 1.24 15.19 11.39
C ASP A 209 2.48 15.59 12.20
N GLU A 210 3.51 14.72 12.20
CA GLU A 210 4.66 14.90 13.10
C GLU A 210 5.94 14.29 12.53
N LEU A 211 7.08 14.88 12.93
CA LEU A 211 8.40 14.27 12.75
C LEU A 211 8.73 13.49 14.03
N GLY A 212 9.19 12.26 13.87
CA GLY A 212 9.55 11.43 15.00
C GLY A 212 10.31 10.18 14.59
N ASP A 213 10.93 9.56 15.58
CA ASP A 213 11.57 8.27 15.45
C ASP A 213 10.64 7.12 15.89
N TRP A 214 11.16 5.91 15.89
CA TRP A 214 10.41 4.73 16.29
C TRP A 214 9.91 4.79 17.73
N GLU A 215 10.72 5.33 18.65
CA GLU A 215 10.36 5.46 20.05
C GLU A 215 9.20 6.44 20.24
N THR A 216 9.24 7.56 19.53
CA THR A 216 8.15 8.56 19.49
C THR A 216 6.83 7.89 19.04
N VAL A 217 6.88 7.09 17.99
CA VAL A 217 5.68 6.40 17.49
C VAL A 217 5.14 5.38 18.50
N LEU A 218 6.02 4.66 19.21
CA LEU A 218 5.60 3.71 20.23
C LEU A 218 4.98 4.39 21.44
N ASP A 219 5.50 5.55 21.86
CA ASP A 219 4.90 6.35 22.93
C ASP A 219 3.50 6.81 22.53
N MET A 220 3.36 7.39 21.35
CA MET A 220 2.06 7.82 20.81
C MET A 220 1.08 6.64 20.72
N ALA A 221 1.52 5.48 20.22
CA ALA A 221 0.67 4.28 20.11
C ALA A 221 0.24 3.74 21.47
N SER A 222 1.13 3.79 22.46
CA SER A 222 0.88 3.41 23.85
C SER A 222 -0.16 4.34 24.50
N GLU A 223 0.02 5.63 24.35
CA GLU A 223 -0.87 6.67 24.88
C GLU A 223 -2.27 6.59 24.24
N MET A 224 -2.34 6.63 22.90
CA MET A 224 -3.60 6.58 22.18
C MET A 224 -4.37 5.28 22.44
N GLY A 225 -3.67 4.15 22.54
CA GLY A 225 -4.25 2.83 22.84
C GLY A 225 -4.55 2.61 24.32
N ARG A 226 -4.04 3.46 25.21
CA ARG A 226 -4.05 3.29 26.67
C ARG A 226 -3.54 1.90 27.06
N VAL A 227 -2.37 1.52 26.55
CA VAL A 227 -1.78 0.18 26.68
C VAL A 227 -0.27 0.28 26.87
N PRO A 228 0.34 -0.58 27.70
CA PRO A 228 1.80 -0.60 27.83
C PRO A 228 2.45 -0.96 26.48
N ARG A 229 3.70 -0.59 26.28
CA ARG A 229 4.50 -0.87 25.08
C ARG A 229 4.78 -2.38 24.90
N ARG A 230 3.73 -3.17 24.78
CA ARG A 230 3.79 -4.59 24.43
C ARG A 230 3.53 -4.76 22.95
N LEU A 231 4.57 -5.00 22.19
CA LEU A 231 4.50 -5.09 20.72
C LEU A 231 4.16 -6.51 20.27
N GLN A 232 3.33 -6.58 19.23
CA GLN A 232 3.11 -7.77 18.43
C GLN A 232 3.34 -7.44 16.98
N TYR A 233 4.43 -7.93 16.42
CA TYR A 233 4.67 -7.88 14.97
C TYR A 233 3.76 -8.86 14.26
N VAL A 234 3.00 -8.35 13.30
CA VAL A 234 2.04 -9.12 12.54
C VAL A 234 2.46 -9.14 11.07
N ARG A 235 2.62 -10.35 10.56
CA ARG A 235 2.96 -10.56 9.14
C ARG A 235 1.75 -11.10 8.40
N PRO A 236 1.43 -10.57 7.20
CA PRO A 236 0.40 -11.13 6.35
C PRO A 236 0.68 -12.63 6.08
N ARG A 237 -0.31 -13.48 6.33
CA ARG A 237 -0.16 -14.93 6.15
C ARG A 237 -0.60 -15.32 4.75
N ARG A 238 0.27 -15.99 4.00
CA ARG A 238 -0.13 -16.69 2.78
C ARG A 238 -0.98 -17.90 3.15
N PRO A 239 -2.04 -18.22 2.38
CA PRO A 239 -2.78 -19.46 2.53
C PRO A 239 -1.83 -20.68 2.56
N LEU A 240 -2.16 -21.68 3.39
CA LEU A 240 -1.30 -22.84 3.57
C LEU A 240 -1.03 -23.56 2.24
N LEU A 241 -2.02 -23.63 1.36
CA LEU A 241 -1.92 -24.24 0.05
C LEU A 241 -0.90 -23.52 -0.84
N GLU A 242 -0.91 -22.17 -0.88
CA GLU A 242 0.08 -21.37 -1.62
C GLU A 242 1.50 -21.54 -1.03
N ARG A 243 1.62 -21.70 0.29
CA ARG A 243 2.91 -21.99 0.94
C ARG A 243 3.45 -23.36 0.57
N LEU A 244 2.58 -24.36 0.41
CA LEU A 244 2.95 -25.71 -0.03
C LEU A 244 3.30 -25.73 -1.53
N MET A 245 2.52 -25.05 -2.36
CA MET A 245 2.78 -24.94 -3.80
C MET A 245 4.06 -24.14 -4.10
N ALA A 246 4.36 -23.09 -3.34
CA ALA A 246 5.62 -22.35 -3.44
C ALA A 246 6.84 -23.16 -3.00
N ARG A 247 6.66 -24.22 -2.20
CA ARG A 247 7.72 -25.17 -1.81
C ARG A 247 7.87 -26.33 -2.78
N GLY A 248 6.84 -26.62 -3.60
CA GLY A 248 6.74 -27.87 -4.39
C GLY A 248 6.99 -27.74 -5.90
N GLY A 249 7.40 -26.61 -6.44
CA GLY A 249 7.70 -26.59 -7.86
C GLY A 249 7.45 -25.28 -8.60
N THR A 250 8.31 -24.35 -8.46
CA THR A 250 8.59 -23.44 -9.57
C THR A 250 9.79 -24.03 -10.32
N SER A 251 9.54 -24.64 -11.48
CA SER A 251 10.62 -24.80 -12.46
C SER A 251 11.16 -23.39 -12.74
N LEU A 252 12.46 -23.23 -12.86
CA LEU A 252 13.10 -21.93 -13.15
C LEU A 252 12.41 -21.22 -14.33
N ALA A 253 11.96 -21.99 -15.32
CA ALA A 253 11.21 -21.52 -16.48
C ALA A 253 9.83 -20.92 -16.12
N GLY A 254 9.10 -21.52 -15.18
CA GLY A 254 7.82 -20.97 -14.71
C GLY A 254 7.98 -19.70 -13.89
N ALA A 255 9.05 -19.58 -13.09
CA ALA A 255 9.36 -18.36 -12.35
C ALA A 255 9.79 -17.21 -13.30
N VAL A 256 10.59 -17.50 -14.30
CA VAL A 256 11.00 -16.53 -15.32
C VAL A 256 9.79 -16.10 -16.19
N ALA A 257 8.94 -17.04 -16.60
CA ALA A 257 7.72 -16.70 -17.35
C ALA A 257 6.76 -15.84 -16.55
N ALA A 258 6.48 -16.18 -15.29
CA ALA A 258 5.63 -15.38 -14.41
C ALA A 258 6.22 -14.00 -14.11
N GLU A 259 7.54 -13.89 -13.96
CA GLU A 259 8.24 -12.61 -13.76
C GLU A 259 8.20 -11.75 -15.03
N LEU A 260 8.39 -12.33 -16.22
CA LEU A 260 8.26 -11.64 -17.51
C LEU A 260 6.83 -11.19 -17.74
N GLU A 261 5.84 -12.06 -17.52
CA GLU A 261 4.42 -11.73 -17.66
C GLU A 261 4.02 -10.62 -16.68
N SER A 262 4.55 -10.67 -15.44
CA SER A 262 4.34 -9.63 -14.43
C SER A 262 4.98 -8.28 -14.80
N ARG A 263 6.08 -8.28 -15.54
CA ARG A 263 6.78 -7.07 -15.99
C ARG A 263 6.24 -6.50 -17.30
N LEU A 264 5.66 -7.34 -18.14
CA LEU A 264 5.11 -6.95 -19.44
C LEU A 264 3.62 -6.58 -19.39
N ALA A 265 2.90 -7.00 -18.35
CA ALA A 265 1.52 -6.58 -18.16
C ALA A 265 1.45 -5.07 -17.85
N PRO A 266 0.58 -4.32 -18.55
CA PRO A 266 0.40 -2.90 -18.26
C PRO A 266 -0.07 -2.73 -16.82
N ARG A 267 0.66 -1.94 -16.04
CA ARG A 267 0.35 -1.65 -14.65
C ARG A 267 0.06 -0.17 -14.51
N LEU A 268 -1.10 0.14 -13.95
CA LEU A 268 -1.35 1.44 -13.38
C LEU A 268 -0.60 1.49 -12.04
N GLU A 269 0.49 2.23 -12.02
CA GLU A 269 1.27 2.46 -10.81
C GLU A 269 1.03 3.88 -10.33
N LEU A 270 0.76 4.00 -9.04
CA LEU A 270 0.90 5.25 -8.32
C LEU A 270 2.40 5.38 -8.00
N ARG A 271 3.12 6.32 -8.57
CA ARG A 271 4.48 6.72 -8.22
C ARG A 271 4.51 8.19 -7.85
#